data_27f1e3c8ae88a2333208382a8187b0e4
#
_entry.id   27f1e3c8ae88a2333208382a8187b0e4
#
_cell.length_a   1.000
_cell.length_b   1.000
_cell.length_c   1.000
_cell.angle_alpha   90.00
_cell.angle_beta   90.00
_cell.angle_gamma   90.00
#
_symmetry.space_group_name_H-M   'P 1'
#
loop_
_entity.id
_entity.type
_entity.pdbx_description
1 polymer ?
#
loop_
_entity_poly.entity_id
_entity_poly.type
_entity_poly.pdbx_seq_one_letter_code
_entity_poly.pdbx_strand_id
1 'polypeptide(L)'
;MSKLYQTAIDYPYVDEKGNKTPKFVNLDMEEYKDFDMTIRVFFATLSKPEFLHYSAGFVVQAYLPDAYGFQTRLLEFAKERCARGGAWIKMRIVKGCNLDMETVTSSLHGWPSPVRPNKTEVDANYLHIIERGLLPENSKYLHIGMTSHNLYTISYAYLLTQKYQTPKDTFCFEMLEGMADHVWRAQSKLGNHVVLYAPVVHDKEFLYAVSYLVRRMDENTAPDNFLTHSFNLKPGTETWKFLQKQFEDAYAIKDKLNHTPFRTQDRRKPYIPIPPSDVMVNEQDTDFDRECNQEWQRDIFKKWKKSLSDKPEVIPTQIGAATVVNDSRYKYYDCSQDEDVEVCEMSRANVSQVEQVLKIAAEAPGHWRDTTIEERHKIMYDAANRLGNMRGDLIGAMCAITGKTVVEGDVEVSEGIDYCRFYTTSMKKFYALRDVDIKAKGTVLVISLWNFPCAIPCGGVVAGLASGNTVILKPASVAAPVA
;
A
#
# COMPACT_ATOMS: atom_id res chain seq x y z
N MET A 1 7.12 19.71 8.39
CA MET A 1 6.05 19.99 9.38
C MET A 1 6.48 21.05 10.40
N SER A 2 7.56 20.90 11.17
CA SER A 2 7.99 21.90 12.19
C SER A 2 8.13 23.33 11.62
N LYS A 3 8.77 23.50 10.46
CA LYS A 3 8.91 24.83 9.82
C LYS A 3 7.54 25.45 9.49
N LEU A 4 6.57 24.65 9.03
CA LEU A 4 5.22 25.12 8.71
C LEU A 4 4.48 25.59 9.95
N TYR A 5 4.52 24.81 11.05
CA TYR A 5 3.90 25.18 12.32
C TYR A 5 4.54 26.42 12.93
N GLN A 6 5.88 26.51 12.88
CA GLN A 6 6.59 27.70 13.36
C GLN A 6 6.16 28.94 12.55
N THR A 7 6.09 28.84 11.22
CA THR A 7 5.62 29.95 10.39
C THR A 7 4.18 30.36 10.74
N ALA A 8 3.29 29.40 11.01
CA ALA A 8 1.91 29.70 11.41
C ALA A 8 1.82 30.42 12.78
N ILE A 9 2.77 30.17 13.68
CA ILE A 9 2.90 30.86 14.97
C ILE A 9 3.50 32.25 14.77
N ASP A 10 4.58 32.38 13.99
CA ASP A 10 5.31 33.64 13.78
C ASP A 10 4.50 34.68 13.02
N TYR A 11 3.58 34.24 12.16
CA TYR A 11 2.69 35.10 11.36
C TYR A 11 1.21 34.90 11.73
N PRO A 12 0.81 35.26 12.96
CA PRO A 12 -0.54 35.04 13.44
C PRO A 12 -1.57 35.85 12.67
N TYR A 13 -2.82 35.39 12.71
CA TYR A 13 -3.97 36.24 12.39
C TYR A 13 -4.16 37.30 13.48
N VAL A 14 -4.43 38.55 13.08
CA VAL A 14 -4.71 39.64 13.99
C VAL A 14 -6.14 40.11 13.73
N ASP A 15 -7.02 40.01 14.72
CA ASP A 15 -8.40 40.44 14.62
C ASP A 15 -8.52 41.98 14.68
N GLU A 16 -9.73 42.51 14.48
CA GLU A 16 -10.02 43.94 14.52
C GLU A 16 -9.76 44.59 15.91
N LYS A 17 -9.66 43.78 16.97
CA LYS A 17 -9.35 44.21 18.34
C LYS A 17 -7.87 44.10 18.68
N GLY A 18 -7.05 43.65 17.73
CA GLY A 18 -5.60 43.44 17.88
C GLY A 18 -5.22 42.15 18.57
N ASN A 19 -6.14 41.21 18.81
CA ASN A 19 -5.82 39.91 19.37
C ASN A 19 -5.09 39.06 18.32
N LYS A 20 -3.99 38.41 18.74
CA LYS A 20 -3.18 37.54 17.89
C LYS A 20 -3.53 36.07 18.11
N THR A 21 -3.86 35.37 17.05
CA THR A 21 -4.12 33.94 17.06
C THR A 21 -3.25 33.24 16.03
N PRO A 22 -2.46 32.23 16.39
CA PRO A 22 -1.71 31.44 15.40
C PRO A 22 -2.61 30.95 14.28
N LYS A 23 -2.10 30.96 13.05
CA LYS A 23 -2.86 30.40 11.93
C LYS A 23 -2.98 28.89 12.11
N PHE A 24 -4.17 28.36 11.85
CA PHE A 24 -4.45 26.94 12.00
C PHE A 24 -3.97 26.18 10.75
N VAL A 25 -3.25 25.09 10.95
CA VAL A 25 -2.81 24.20 9.88
C VAL A 25 -3.50 22.86 10.04
N ASN A 26 -4.16 22.41 8.97
CA ASN A 26 -4.75 21.09 8.88
C ASN A 26 -3.99 20.27 7.82
N LEU A 27 -3.53 19.07 8.19
CA LEU A 27 -2.94 18.14 7.24
C LEU A 27 -4.04 17.40 6.51
N ASP A 28 -3.99 17.44 5.19
CA ASP A 28 -4.88 16.64 4.34
C ASP A 28 -4.22 15.29 3.98
N MET A 29 -5.03 14.30 3.63
CA MET A 29 -4.60 12.96 3.30
C MET A 29 -5.21 12.55 1.96
N GLU A 30 -4.39 11.97 1.09
CA GLU A 30 -4.86 11.43 -0.18
C GLU A 30 -4.67 9.90 -0.22
N GLU A 31 -3.43 9.42 -0.17
CA GLU A 31 -3.11 8.01 -0.37
C GLU A 31 -2.97 7.23 0.94
N TYR A 32 -3.48 6.01 0.95
CA TYR A 32 -3.40 5.12 2.11
C TYR A 32 -1.96 4.86 2.57
N LYS A 33 -1.05 4.72 1.61
CA LYS A 33 0.38 4.44 1.88
C LYS A 33 1.06 5.49 2.78
N ASP A 34 0.63 6.75 2.70
CA ASP A 34 1.25 7.85 3.45
C ASP A 34 0.65 8.06 4.83
N PHE A 35 -0.47 7.38 5.13
CA PHE A 35 -1.27 7.67 6.31
C PHE A 35 -0.50 7.42 7.61
N ASP A 36 0.07 6.23 7.79
CA ASP A 36 0.75 5.89 9.05
C ASP A 36 2.03 6.72 9.26
N MET A 37 2.78 6.98 8.21
CA MET A 37 3.94 7.86 8.27
C MET A 37 3.53 9.27 8.67
N THR A 38 2.48 9.83 8.07
CA THR A 38 2.03 11.20 8.33
C THR A 38 1.51 11.36 9.76
N ILE A 39 0.74 10.41 10.28
CA ILE A 39 0.24 10.48 11.67
C ILE A 39 1.40 10.37 12.68
N ARG A 40 2.41 9.53 12.43
CA ARG A 40 3.61 9.44 13.29
C ARG A 40 4.40 10.74 13.30
N VAL A 41 4.61 11.35 12.14
CA VAL A 41 5.29 12.65 12.02
C VAL A 41 4.48 13.78 12.68
N PHE A 42 3.14 13.75 12.56
CA PHE A 42 2.23 14.68 13.25
C PHE A 42 2.38 14.58 14.78
N PHE A 43 2.34 13.37 15.33
CA PHE A 43 2.53 13.18 16.78
C PHE A 43 3.91 13.59 17.22
N ALA A 44 4.98 13.17 16.54
CA ALA A 44 6.35 13.51 16.88
C ALA A 44 6.58 15.03 16.84
N THR A 45 6.00 15.72 15.86
CA THR A 45 6.14 17.19 15.76
C THR A 45 5.40 17.90 16.88
N LEU A 46 4.13 17.56 17.13
CA LEU A 46 3.34 18.21 18.17
C LEU A 46 3.75 17.82 19.60
N SER A 47 4.58 16.79 19.76
CA SER A 47 5.16 16.41 21.06
C SER A 47 6.34 17.28 21.48
N LYS A 48 6.90 18.09 20.57
CA LYS A 48 7.99 19.00 20.87
C LYS A 48 7.53 20.12 21.80
N PRO A 49 8.36 20.58 22.76
CA PRO A 49 7.98 21.61 23.71
C PRO A 49 7.48 22.90 23.07
N GLU A 50 8.12 23.34 21.98
CA GLU A 50 7.76 24.56 21.26
C GLU A 50 6.35 24.53 20.62
N PHE A 51 5.80 23.33 20.35
CA PHE A 51 4.48 23.16 19.78
C PHE A 51 3.43 22.69 20.79
N LEU A 52 3.76 22.58 22.07
CA LEU A 52 2.84 22.05 23.09
C LEU A 52 1.52 22.86 23.15
N HIS A 53 1.57 24.16 22.95
CA HIS A 53 0.40 25.05 22.98
C HIS A 53 -0.16 25.41 21.59
N TYR A 54 0.36 24.78 20.53
CA TYR A 54 -0.10 25.01 19.16
C TYR A 54 -1.16 23.96 18.75
N SER A 55 -2.33 24.40 18.35
CA SER A 55 -3.40 23.52 17.83
C SER A 55 -3.24 23.31 16.33
N ALA A 56 -3.27 22.04 15.89
CA ALA A 56 -3.24 21.66 14.50
C ALA A 56 -4.28 20.58 14.19
N GLY A 57 -4.61 20.38 12.92
CA GLY A 57 -5.57 19.40 12.47
C GLY A 57 -4.98 18.26 11.64
N PHE A 58 -5.68 17.15 11.65
CA PHE A 58 -5.39 15.95 10.87
C PHE A 58 -6.67 15.41 10.23
N VAL A 59 -6.58 14.91 8.99
CA VAL A 59 -7.73 14.35 8.28
C VAL A 59 -7.82 12.84 8.48
N VAL A 60 -9.03 12.34 8.70
CA VAL A 60 -9.36 10.92 8.71
C VAL A 60 -10.40 10.63 7.65
N GLN A 61 -10.14 9.63 6.83
CA GLN A 61 -10.95 9.23 5.68
C GLN A 61 -11.85 8.05 6.05
N ALA A 62 -13.17 8.26 6.07
CA ALA A 62 -14.13 7.26 6.52
C ALA A 62 -14.27 6.05 5.57
N TYR A 63 -13.78 6.13 4.34
CA TYR A 63 -13.78 4.98 3.43
C TYR A 63 -12.77 3.89 3.85
N LEU A 64 -11.86 4.18 4.78
CA LEU A 64 -10.94 3.22 5.36
C LEU A 64 -11.63 2.47 6.52
N PRO A 65 -11.59 1.13 6.57
CA PRO A 65 -12.15 0.38 7.70
C PRO A 65 -11.46 0.72 9.02
N ASP A 66 -10.17 0.99 9.00
CA ASP A 66 -9.34 1.33 10.15
C ASP A 66 -9.42 2.82 10.59
N ALA A 67 -10.25 3.64 9.93
CA ALA A 67 -10.47 5.04 10.32
C ALA A 67 -10.90 5.20 11.80
N TYR A 68 -11.63 4.23 12.35
CA TYR A 68 -11.98 4.18 13.77
C TYR A 68 -10.74 3.98 14.66
N GLY A 69 -9.82 3.13 14.24
CA GLY A 69 -8.53 2.94 14.91
C GLY A 69 -7.67 4.21 14.88
N PHE A 70 -7.66 4.91 13.76
CA PHE A 70 -6.96 6.20 13.65
C PHE A 70 -7.58 7.28 14.54
N GLN A 71 -8.92 7.36 14.62
CA GLN A 71 -9.58 8.24 15.58
C GLN A 71 -9.19 7.90 17.02
N THR A 72 -9.04 6.62 17.36
CA THR A 72 -8.60 6.20 18.70
C THR A 72 -7.20 6.72 18.99
N ARG A 73 -6.24 6.50 18.09
CA ARG A 73 -4.85 7.00 18.23
C ARG A 73 -4.80 8.52 18.40
N LEU A 74 -5.57 9.26 17.59
CA LEU A 74 -5.66 10.73 17.68
C LEU A 74 -6.23 11.17 19.02
N LEU A 75 -7.27 10.51 19.51
CA LEU A 75 -7.93 10.84 20.78
C LEU A 75 -7.03 10.56 21.97
N GLU A 76 -6.33 9.43 21.99
CA GLU A 76 -5.34 9.09 23.04
C GLU A 76 -4.21 10.12 23.08
N PHE A 77 -3.62 10.42 21.93
CA PHE A 77 -2.61 11.46 21.81
C PHE A 77 -3.09 12.84 22.30
N ALA A 78 -4.32 13.24 21.91
CA ALA A 78 -4.92 14.51 22.35
C ALA A 78 -5.11 14.54 23.86
N LYS A 79 -5.61 13.47 24.47
CA LYS A 79 -5.77 13.35 25.93
C LYS A 79 -4.45 13.46 26.68
N GLU A 80 -3.43 12.71 26.26
CA GLU A 80 -2.09 12.76 26.84
C GLU A 80 -1.46 14.16 26.74
N ARG A 81 -1.61 14.79 25.58
CA ARG A 81 -1.14 16.14 25.31
C ARG A 81 -1.79 17.16 26.24
N CYS A 82 -3.14 17.15 26.33
CA CYS A 82 -3.88 18.05 27.21
C CYS A 82 -3.59 17.80 28.69
N ALA A 83 -3.35 16.57 29.11
CA ALA A 83 -2.93 16.23 30.47
C ALA A 83 -1.57 16.86 30.85
N ARG A 84 -0.70 17.13 29.88
CA ARG A 84 0.56 17.86 30.05
C ARG A 84 0.40 19.39 29.94
N GLY A 85 -0.82 19.91 29.92
CA GLY A 85 -1.11 21.34 29.75
C GLY A 85 -1.05 21.82 28.30
N GLY A 86 -1.00 20.91 27.34
CA GLY A 86 -0.96 21.22 25.90
C GLY A 86 -2.33 21.58 25.33
N ALA A 87 -2.33 22.12 24.10
CA ALA A 87 -3.54 22.48 23.38
C ALA A 87 -4.24 21.24 22.77
N TRP A 88 -5.53 21.36 22.50
CA TRP A 88 -6.33 20.41 21.75
C TRP A 88 -5.79 20.23 20.31
N ILE A 89 -6.18 19.15 19.65
CA ILE A 89 -5.99 18.96 18.22
C ILE A 89 -7.33 18.76 17.52
N LYS A 90 -7.37 18.89 16.21
CA LYS A 90 -8.59 18.74 15.42
C LYS A 90 -8.53 17.50 14.53
N MET A 91 -9.60 16.75 14.46
CA MET A 91 -9.82 15.72 13.48
C MET A 91 -10.85 16.19 12.45
N ARG A 92 -10.44 16.37 11.22
CA ARG A 92 -11.32 16.61 10.09
C ARG A 92 -11.76 15.27 9.52
N ILE A 93 -13.06 15.03 9.43
CA ILE A 93 -13.61 13.78 8.93
C ILE A 93 -14.10 13.99 7.51
N VAL A 94 -13.53 13.24 6.57
CA VAL A 94 -13.95 13.19 5.16
C VAL A 94 -14.40 11.78 4.81
N LYS A 95 -15.16 11.62 3.72
CA LYS A 95 -15.50 10.27 3.23
C LYS A 95 -14.32 9.61 2.56
N GLY A 96 -13.58 10.32 1.76
CA GLY A 96 -12.43 9.90 0.96
C GLY A 96 -12.65 10.22 -0.52
N CYS A 97 -11.57 10.56 -1.23
CA CYS A 97 -11.65 10.98 -2.64
C CYS A 97 -10.75 10.18 -3.58
N ASN A 98 -9.96 9.23 -3.06
CA ASN A 98 -8.93 8.52 -3.83
C ASN A 98 -9.29 7.06 -4.13
N LEU A 99 -10.60 6.74 -4.14
CA LEU A 99 -11.13 5.38 -4.27
C LEU A 99 -10.56 4.62 -5.48
N ASP A 100 -10.58 5.27 -6.65
CA ASP A 100 -10.18 4.62 -7.91
C ASP A 100 -8.68 4.33 -7.92
N MET A 101 -7.85 5.28 -7.47
CA MET A 101 -6.40 5.10 -7.39
C MET A 101 -6.03 4.02 -6.38
N GLU A 102 -6.66 3.98 -5.21
CA GLU A 102 -6.44 2.93 -4.21
C GLU A 102 -6.81 1.55 -4.76
N THR A 103 -7.90 1.46 -5.52
CA THR A 103 -8.33 0.22 -6.15
C THR A 103 -7.36 -0.23 -7.24
N VAL A 104 -6.92 0.69 -8.11
CA VAL A 104 -5.96 0.39 -9.20
C VAL A 104 -4.61 -0.02 -8.60
N THR A 105 -4.07 0.76 -7.67
CA THR A 105 -2.79 0.46 -7.02
C THR A 105 -2.83 -0.91 -6.34
N SER A 106 -3.89 -1.20 -5.60
CA SER A 106 -4.05 -2.49 -4.94
C SER A 106 -4.12 -3.64 -5.94
N SER A 107 -4.83 -3.46 -7.06
CA SER A 107 -4.93 -4.47 -8.12
C SER A 107 -3.58 -4.75 -8.78
N LEU A 108 -2.77 -3.71 -9.03
CA LEU A 108 -1.45 -3.85 -9.64
C LEU A 108 -0.47 -4.65 -8.77
N HIS A 109 -0.57 -4.53 -7.45
CA HIS A 109 0.30 -5.23 -6.51
C HIS A 109 -0.31 -6.52 -5.93
N GLY A 110 -1.51 -6.90 -6.36
CA GLY A 110 -2.24 -8.06 -5.85
C GLY A 110 -2.73 -7.90 -4.40
N TRP A 111 -2.80 -6.67 -3.87
CA TRP A 111 -3.28 -6.41 -2.51
C TRP A 111 -4.79 -6.32 -2.43
N PRO A 112 -5.38 -6.61 -1.27
CA PRO A 112 -6.75 -6.17 -1.00
C PRO A 112 -6.85 -4.65 -1.07
N SER A 113 -7.91 -4.13 -1.68
CA SER A 113 -8.18 -2.69 -1.64
C SER A 113 -8.32 -2.22 -0.19
N PRO A 114 -7.67 -1.11 0.22
CA PRO A 114 -7.75 -0.63 1.60
C PRO A 114 -9.08 0.02 1.93
N VAL A 115 -9.92 0.29 0.91
CA VAL A 115 -11.16 1.04 1.05
C VAL A 115 -12.39 0.14 1.11
N ARG A 116 -13.45 0.61 1.77
CA ARG A 116 -14.73 -0.09 1.86
C ARG A 116 -15.36 -0.29 0.48
N PRO A 117 -16.02 -1.44 0.25
CA PRO A 117 -16.44 -1.85 -1.10
C PRO A 117 -17.63 -1.04 -1.65
N ASN A 118 -18.37 -0.33 -0.80
CA ASN A 118 -19.58 0.39 -1.23
C ASN A 118 -19.84 1.65 -0.39
N LYS A 119 -20.62 2.55 -0.99
CA LYS A 119 -20.98 3.84 -0.38
C LYS A 119 -21.72 3.69 0.95
N THR A 120 -22.58 2.70 1.11
CA THR A 120 -23.36 2.49 2.33
C THR A 120 -22.45 2.24 3.53
N GLU A 121 -21.42 1.43 3.37
CA GLU A 121 -20.43 1.18 4.42
C GLU A 121 -19.55 2.42 4.70
N VAL A 122 -19.19 3.19 3.67
CA VAL A 122 -18.46 4.46 3.84
C VAL A 122 -19.30 5.46 4.65
N ASP A 123 -20.56 5.63 4.26
CA ASP A 123 -21.48 6.52 4.96
C ASP A 123 -21.73 6.06 6.41
N ALA A 124 -21.91 4.76 6.63
CA ALA A 124 -22.06 4.17 7.96
C ALA A 124 -20.86 4.43 8.85
N ASN A 125 -19.64 4.23 8.33
CA ASN A 125 -18.41 4.50 9.07
C ASN A 125 -18.24 5.99 9.39
N TYR A 126 -18.61 6.86 8.44
CA TYR A 126 -18.61 8.30 8.65
C TYR A 126 -19.55 8.70 9.81
N LEU A 127 -20.79 8.17 9.84
CA LEU A 127 -21.74 8.42 10.92
C LEU A 127 -21.23 7.92 12.27
N HIS A 128 -20.61 6.73 12.29
CA HIS A 128 -20.05 6.12 13.49
C HIS A 128 -18.90 6.96 14.09
N ILE A 129 -17.97 7.42 13.25
CA ILE A 129 -16.83 8.25 13.66
C ILE A 129 -17.31 9.63 14.16
N ILE A 130 -18.29 10.24 13.49
CA ILE A 130 -18.88 11.52 13.94
C ILE A 130 -19.52 11.37 15.30
N GLU A 131 -20.37 10.36 15.48
CA GLU A 131 -21.08 10.14 16.76
C GLU A 131 -20.12 10.04 17.92
N ARG A 132 -19.09 9.21 17.78
CA ARG A 132 -18.03 9.06 18.80
C ARG A 132 -17.27 10.36 19.05
N GLY A 133 -16.95 11.10 17.97
CA GLY A 133 -16.19 12.35 18.06
C GLY A 133 -16.94 13.46 18.77
N LEU A 134 -18.26 13.53 18.61
CA LEU A 134 -19.11 14.56 19.21
C LEU A 134 -19.47 14.31 20.68
N LEU A 135 -19.12 13.18 21.27
CA LEU A 135 -19.27 12.96 22.70
C LEU A 135 -18.42 14.00 23.47
N PRO A 136 -18.98 14.72 24.48
CA PRO A 136 -18.27 15.79 25.19
C PRO A 136 -16.95 15.35 25.83
N GLU A 137 -16.88 14.12 26.32
CA GLU A 137 -15.66 13.54 26.88
C GLU A 137 -14.54 13.34 25.85
N ASN A 138 -14.86 13.35 24.56
CA ASN A 138 -13.91 13.23 23.46
C ASN A 138 -13.65 14.58 22.79
N SER A 139 -14.70 15.33 22.45
CA SER A 139 -14.60 16.57 21.68
C SER A 139 -13.80 17.67 22.37
N LYS A 140 -13.75 17.67 23.69
CA LYS A 140 -12.93 18.64 24.47
C LYS A 140 -11.42 18.49 24.24
N TYR A 141 -10.94 17.33 23.78
CA TYR A 141 -9.54 17.05 23.47
C TYR A 141 -9.26 16.98 21.99
N LEU A 142 -10.20 16.35 21.25
CA LEU A 142 -10.13 16.14 19.81
C LEU A 142 -11.32 16.86 19.17
N HIS A 143 -11.12 18.10 18.75
CA HIS A 143 -12.15 18.89 18.08
C HIS A 143 -12.52 18.27 16.74
N ILE A 144 -13.78 18.40 16.32
CA ILE A 144 -14.32 17.70 15.17
C ILE A 144 -14.66 18.67 14.04
N GLY A 145 -14.07 18.45 12.86
CA GLY A 145 -14.45 19.08 11.60
C GLY A 145 -15.29 18.10 10.76
N MET A 146 -16.56 18.38 10.59
CA MET A 146 -17.50 17.52 9.87
C MET A 146 -17.63 17.98 8.42
N THR A 147 -17.04 17.26 7.47
CA THR A 147 -17.01 17.62 6.05
C THR A 147 -18.15 16.92 5.30
N SER A 148 -19.17 17.63 4.94
CA SER A 148 -20.28 17.07 4.16
C SER A 148 -21.15 18.17 3.51
N HIS A 149 -21.74 17.84 2.34
CA HIS A 149 -22.83 18.59 1.73
C HIS A 149 -24.17 17.84 1.81
N ASN A 150 -24.17 16.61 2.31
CA ASN A 150 -25.36 15.77 2.41
C ASN A 150 -26.24 16.23 3.58
N LEU A 151 -27.46 16.69 3.27
CA LEU A 151 -28.40 17.24 4.25
C LEU A 151 -28.73 16.26 5.38
N TYR A 152 -28.88 14.97 5.08
CA TYR A 152 -29.18 13.96 6.11
C TYR A 152 -28.01 13.80 7.08
N THR A 153 -26.80 13.73 6.56
CA THR A 153 -25.56 13.64 7.37
C THR A 153 -25.37 14.89 8.23
N ILE A 154 -25.55 16.09 7.64
CA ILE A 154 -25.45 17.38 8.35
C ILE A 154 -26.51 17.48 9.44
N SER A 155 -27.76 17.13 9.13
CA SER A 155 -28.87 17.15 10.11
C SER A 155 -28.64 16.18 11.25
N TYR A 156 -28.16 14.97 10.95
CA TYR A 156 -27.79 13.96 11.95
C TYR A 156 -26.70 14.48 12.89
N ALA A 157 -25.60 15.00 12.33
CA ALA A 157 -24.52 15.58 13.11
C ALA A 157 -25.00 16.75 13.99
N TYR A 158 -25.83 17.66 13.43
CA TYR A 158 -26.43 18.75 14.19
C TYR A 158 -27.28 18.22 15.36
N LEU A 159 -28.16 17.25 15.12
CA LEU A 159 -28.99 16.66 16.18
C LEU A 159 -28.18 15.97 17.26
N LEU A 160 -27.05 15.31 16.89
CA LEU A 160 -26.13 14.74 17.86
C LEU A 160 -25.49 15.81 18.75
N THR A 161 -25.09 16.97 18.20
CA THR A 161 -24.55 18.07 19.02
C THR A 161 -25.54 18.57 20.04
N GLN A 162 -26.86 18.62 19.69
CA GLN A 162 -27.91 18.98 20.62
C GLN A 162 -28.16 17.87 21.65
N LYS A 163 -28.24 16.62 21.22
CA LYS A 163 -28.46 15.45 22.10
C LYS A 163 -27.36 15.32 23.16
N TYR A 164 -26.12 15.47 22.75
CA TYR A 164 -24.95 15.31 23.63
C TYR A 164 -24.55 16.62 24.34
N GLN A 165 -25.19 17.74 24.00
CA GLN A 165 -24.79 19.05 24.49
C GLN A 165 -23.31 19.36 24.26
N THR A 166 -22.82 18.98 23.06
CA THR A 166 -21.42 19.16 22.66
C THR A 166 -21.05 20.64 22.67
N PRO A 167 -19.97 21.06 23.34
CA PRO A 167 -19.56 22.45 23.39
C PRO A 167 -19.34 23.02 21.97
N LYS A 168 -19.90 24.20 21.71
CA LYS A 168 -19.95 24.80 20.36
C LYS A 168 -18.56 25.11 19.75
N ASP A 169 -17.59 25.33 20.59
CA ASP A 169 -16.20 25.62 20.21
C ASP A 169 -15.38 24.38 19.88
N THR A 170 -15.93 23.16 20.13
CA THR A 170 -15.23 21.91 19.92
C THR A 170 -15.57 21.21 18.58
N PHE A 171 -16.43 21.79 17.78
CA PHE A 171 -16.79 21.26 16.46
C PHE A 171 -17.08 22.35 15.44
N CYS A 172 -16.97 22.02 14.16
CA CYS A 172 -17.42 22.86 13.06
C CYS A 172 -17.95 22.03 11.91
N PHE A 173 -18.79 22.63 11.08
CA PHE A 173 -19.14 22.09 9.77
C PHE A 173 -18.16 22.63 8.74
N GLU A 174 -17.62 21.75 7.90
CA GLU A 174 -16.70 22.13 6.84
C GLU A 174 -17.32 21.86 5.48
N MET A 175 -17.34 22.86 4.62
CA MET A 175 -17.99 22.79 3.33
C MET A 175 -17.10 23.42 2.26
N LEU A 176 -17.29 22.99 1.01
CA LEU A 176 -16.62 23.60 -0.13
C LEU A 176 -17.38 24.84 -0.54
N GLU A 177 -16.65 25.92 -0.78
CA GLU A 177 -17.24 27.16 -1.29
C GLU A 177 -17.82 26.94 -2.70
N GLY A 178 -18.97 27.55 -2.98
CA GLY A 178 -19.64 27.49 -4.28
C GLY A 178 -20.41 26.21 -4.55
N MET A 179 -20.39 25.20 -3.66
CA MET A 179 -21.03 23.89 -3.92
C MET A 179 -22.44 23.77 -3.34
N ALA A 180 -22.72 24.37 -2.21
CA ALA A 180 -24.02 24.30 -1.53
C ALA A 180 -24.26 25.52 -0.64
N ASP A 181 -24.22 26.70 -1.20
CA ASP A 181 -24.27 27.98 -0.48
C ASP A 181 -25.49 28.13 0.42
N HIS A 182 -26.64 27.64 -0.01
CA HIS A 182 -27.86 27.68 0.80
C HIS A 182 -27.75 26.82 2.07
N VAL A 183 -26.96 25.75 2.06
CA VAL A 183 -26.79 24.85 3.21
C VAL A 183 -25.88 25.50 4.25
N TRP A 184 -24.68 26.01 3.85
CA TRP A 184 -23.79 26.63 4.83
C TRP A 184 -24.39 27.89 5.43
N ARG A 185 -25.16 28.68 4.65
CA ARG A 185 -25.89 29.85 5.17
C ARG A 185 -26.97 29.45 6.19
N ALA A 186 -27.65 28.33 5.96
CA ALA A 186 -28.60 27.78 6.92
C ALA A 186 -27.91 27.35 8.22
N GLN A 187 -26.75 26.65 8.13
CA GLN A 187 -25.96 26.28 9.30
C GLN A 187 -25.49 27.50 10.10
N SER A 188 -25.00 28.53 9.43
CA SER A 188 -24.59 29.79 10.08
C SER A 188 -25.76 30.48 10.80
N LYS A 189 -26.97 30.48 10.20
CA LYS A 189 -28.19 31.03 10.83
C LYS A 189 -28.61 30.24 12.08
N LEU A 190 -28.33 28.94 12.13
CA LEU A 190 -28.56 28.10 13.31
C LEU A 190 -27.49 28.33 14.40
N GLY A 191 -26.51 29.22 14.17
CA GLY A 191 -25.43 29.54 15.10
C GLY A 191 -24.34 28.52 15.17
N ASN A 192 -24.19 27.70 14.12
CA ASN A 192 -23.08 26.75 13.98
C ASN A 192 -21.85 27.43 13.39
N HIS A 193 -20.66 26.98 13.82
CA HIS A 193 -19.42 27.40 13.20
C HIS A 193 -19.25 26.65 11.87
N VAL A 194 -19.09 27.39 10.77
CA VAL A 194 -18.88 26.84 9.42
C VAL A 194 -17.54 27.31 8.89
N VAL A 195 -16.74 26.39 8.42
CA VAL A 195 -15.49 26.66 7.70
C VAL A 195 -15.73 26.38 6.21
N LEU A 196 -15.50 27.39 5.37
CA LEU A 196 -15.56 27.25 3.92
C LEU A 196 -14.14 26.99 3.41
N TYR A 197 -14.02 25.97 2.58
CA TYR A 197 -12.76 25.55 1.97
C TYR A 197 -12.74 25.99 0.49
N ALA A 198 -11.72 26.74 0.13
CA ALA A 198 -11.46 27.17 -1.25
C ALA A 198 -9.97 27.10 -1.54
N PRO A 199 -9.56 26.82 -2.79
CA PRO A 199 -8.16 26.94 -3.19
C PRO A 199 -7.74 28.40 -3.21
N VAL A 200 -6.57 28.69 -2.65
CA VAL A 200 -5.97 30.02 -2.69
C VAL A 200 -4.66 29.94 -3.48
N VAL A 201 -4.62 30.55 -4.65
CA VAL A 201 -3.46 30.55 -5.55
C VAL A 201 -3.22 31.95 -6.08
N HIS A 202 -1.98 32.27 -6.47
CA HIS A 202 -1.68 33.47 -7.22
C HIS A 202 -2.17 33.36 -8.67
N ASP A 203 -2.48 34.49 -9.31
CA ASP A 203 -2.95 34.54 -10.71
C ASP A 203 -2.06 33.75 -11.67
N LYS A 204 -0.74 33.78 -11.46
CA LYS A 204 0.24 33.02 -12.26
C LYS A 204 0.13 31.51 -12.09
N GLU A 205 -0.46 31.03 -11.01
CA GLU A 205 -0.59 29.64 -10.62
C GLU A 205 -2.04 29.13 -10.76
N PHE A 206 -2.90 29.91 -11.42
CA PHE A 206 -4.34 29.60 -11.54
C PHE A 206 -4.62 28.20 -12.13
N LEU A 207 -3.72 27.68 -12.98
CA LEU A 207 -3.82 26.31 -13.52
C LEU A 207 -3.94 25.25 -12.41
N TYR A 208 -3.31 25.45 -11.26
CA TYR A 208 -3.45 24.52 -10.12
C TYR A 208 -4.86 24.53 -9.51
N ALA A 209 -5.55 25.67 -9.55
CA ALA A 209 -6.94 25.75 -9.13
C ALA A 209 -7.89 25.05 -10.11
N VAL A 210 -7.55 24.98 -11.40
CA VAL A 210 -8.36 24.29 -12.42
C VAL A 210 -8.49 22.79 -12.10
N SER A 211 -7.42 22.13 -11.71
CA SER A 211 -7.47 20.70 -11.33
C SER A 211 -8.39 20.44 -10.12
N TYR A 212 -8.41 21.37 -9.17
CA TYR A 212 -9.36 21.33 -8.06
C TYR A 212 -10.81 21.40 -8.55
N LEU A 213 -11.11 22.32 -9.47
CA LEU A 213 -12.47 22.48 -10.02
C LEU A 213 -12.91 21.26 -10.84
N VAL A 214 -12.00 20.69 -11.67
CA VAL A 214 -12.32 19.49 -12.47
C VAL A 214 -12.71 18.33 -11.56
N ARG A 215 -11.94 18.04 -10.51
CA ARG A 215 -12.31 16.99 -9.54
C ARG A 215 -13.66 17.24 -8.89
N ARG A 216 -13.99 18.51 -8.57
CA ARG A 216 -15.33 18.85 -8.01
C ARG A 216 -16.45 18.56 -9.01
N MET A 217 -16.23 18.84 -10.29
CA MET A 217 -17.21 18.53 -11.33
C MET A 217 -17.43 17.02 -11.48
N ASP A 218 -16.36 16.24 -11.51
CA ASP A 218 -16.44 14.78 -11.62
C ASP A 218 -17.15 14.15 -10.40
N GLU A 219 -16.78 14.55 -9.19
CA GLU A 219 -17.44 14.09 -7.96
C GLU A 219 -18.94 14.40 -7.95
N ASN A 220 -19.35 15.55 -8.48
CA ASN A 220 -20.75 15.98 -8.51
C ASN A 220 -21.59 15.26 -9.57
N THR A 221 -20.97 14.62 -10.55
CA THR A 221 -21.67 13.86 -11.59
C THR A 221 -21.86 12.39 -11.24
N ALA A 222 -21.17 11.88 -10.19
CA ALA A 222 -21.31 10.50 -9.76
C ALA A 222 -22.76 10.20 -9.30
N PRO A 223 -23.40 9.13 -9.81
CA PRO A 223 -24.81 8.82 -9.54
C PRO A 223 -25.16 8.69 -8.05
N ASP A 224 -24.19 8.25 -7.25
CA ASP A 224 -24.35 8.03 -5.80
C ASP A 224 -24.08 9.29 -4.97
N ASN A 225 -23.59 10.37 -5.57
CA ASN A 225 -23.29 11.60 -4.84
C ASN A 225 -24.57 12.35 -4.51
N PHE A 226 -24.70 12.82 -3.26
CA PHE A 226 -25.84 13.62 -2.81
C PHE A 226 -26.04 14.87 -3.68
N LEU A 227 -24.96 15.54 -4.08
CA LEU A 227 -25.03 16.81 -4.83
C LEU A 227 -25.67 16.64 -6.21
N THR A 228 -25.49 15.49 -6.87
CA THR A 228 -26.17 15.16 -8.15
C THR A 228 -27.68 15.22 -8.02
N HIS A 229 -28.21 14.89 -6.85
CA HIS A 229 -29.64 14.83 -6.56
C HIS A 229 -30.17 16.05 -5.80
N SER A 230 -29.27 16.95 -5.36
CA SER A 230 -29.65 18.09 -4.48
C SER A 230 -30.35 19.23 -5.22
N PHE A 231 -30.19 19.31 -6.54
CA PHE A 231 -30.80 20.34 -7.36
C PHE A 231 -32.32 20.19 -7.37
N ASN A 232 -33.04 21.23 -6.92
CA ASN A 232 -34.52 21.21 -6.75
C ASN A 232 -35.06 20.08 -5.84
N LEU A 233 -34.26 19.58 -4.89
CA LEU A 233 -34.69 18.58 -3.93
C LEU A 233 -35.85 19.13 -3.07
N LYS A 234 -36.98 18.39 -3.07
CA LYS A 234 -38.17 18.73 -2.28
C LYS A 234 -38.58 17.57 -1.39
N PRO A 235 -39.00 17.83 -0.14
CA PRO A 235 -39.53 16.81 0.74
C PRO A 235 -40.68 16.01 0.11
N GLY A 236 -40.68 14.70 0.32
CA GLY A 236 -41.74 13.80 -0.15
C GLY A 236 -41.61 13.32 -1.59
N THR A 237 -40.68 13.85 -2.40
CA THR A 237 -40.43 13.36 -3.77
C THR A 237 -39.72 12.00 -3.76
N GLU A 238 -39.74 11.27 -4.87
CA GLU A 238 -39.03 9.98 -4.98
C GLU A 238 -37.51 10.15 -4.76
N THR A 239 -36.92 11.24 -5.25
CA THR A 239 -35.51 11.57 -4.98
C THR A 239 -35.24 11.77 -3.50
N TRP A 240 -36.15 12.47 -2.78
CA TRP A 240 -36.07 12.64 -1.33
C TRP A 240 -36.08 11.28 -0.62
N LYS A 241 -37.04 10.40 -0.96
CA LYS A 241 -37.17 9.06 -0.37
C LYS A 241 -35.95 8.18 -0.66
N PHE A 242 -35.40 8.26 -1.88
CA PHE A 242 -34.19 7.56 -2.26
C PHE A 242 -32.99 7.97 -1.37
N LEU A 243 -32.74 9.26 -1.22
CA LEU A 243 -31.66 9.77 -0.39
C LEU A 243 -31.87 9.46 1.10
N GLN A 244 -33.14 9.53 1.57
CA GLN A 244 -33.50 9.12 2.92
C GLN A 244 -33.18 7.63 3.14
N LYS A 245 -33.55 6.79 2.22
CA LYS A 245 -33.27 5.34 2.28
C LYS A 245 -31.76 5.05 2.33
N GLN A 246 -30.95 5.73 1.53
CA GLN A 246 -29.49 5.62 1.60
C GLN A 246 -28.97 5.95 3.00
N PHE A 247 -29.46 7.01 3.62
CA PHE A 247 -29.07 7.36 4.99
C PHE A 247 -29.52 6.32 6.00
N GLU A 248 -30.78 5.87 5.93
CA GLU A 248 -31.32 4.85 6.84
C GLU A 248 -30.56 3.52 6.75
N ASP A 249 -30.19 3.09 5.54
CA ASP A 249 -29.40 1.88 5.33
C ASP A 249 -28.01 2.00 5.95
N ALA A 250 -27.34 3.13 5.78
CA ALA A 250 -26.05 3.40 6.42
C ALA A 250 -26.18 3.46 7.95
N TYR A 251 -27.20 4.10 8.46
CA TYR A 251 -27.47 4.20 9.90
C TYR A 251 -27.73 2.85 10.54
N ALA A 252 -28.45 1.95 9.85
CA ALA A 252 -28.80 0.61 10.36
C ALA A 252 -27.58 -0.30 10.57
N ILE A 253 -26.49 -0.06 9.87
CA ILE A 253 -25.28 -0.90 9.93
C ILE A 253 -24.10 -0.22 10.64
N LYS A 254 -24.17 1.06 11.01
CA LYS A 254 -23.03 1.86 11.51
C LYS A 254 -22.31 1.22 12.71
N ASP A 255 -23.05 0.58 13.61
CA ASP A 255 -22.50 -0.03 14.83
C ASP A 255 -22.09 -1.51 14.64
N LYS A 256 -22.25 -2.04 13.41
CA LYS A 256 -21.94 -3.45 13.08
C LYS A 256 -20.76 -3.58 12.14
N LEU A 257 -20.13 -2.47 11.75
CA LEU A 257 -19.03 -2.47 10.80
C LEU A 257 -17.78 -3.15 11.38
N ASN A 258 -17.10 -3.89 10.52
CA ASN A 258 -15.75 -4.32 10.83
C ASN A 258 -14.77 -3.14 10.67
N HIS A 259 -13.96 -2.88 11.69
CA HIS A 259 -12.95 -1.83 11.72
C HIS A 259 -11.51 -2.35 11.55
N THR A 260 -11.35 -3.65 11.23
CA THR A 260 -10.04 -4.23 10.94
C THR A 260 -9.56 -3.80 9.56
N PRO A 261 -8.30 -3.36 9.40
CA PRO A 261 -7.73 -3.06 8.09
C PRO A 261 -7.88 -4.26 7.13
N PHE A 262 -8.18 -3.99 5.87
CA PHE A 262 -8.25 -5.06 4.86
C PHE A 262 -6.87 -5.54 4.43
N ARG A 263 -5.86 -4.67 4.48
CA ARG A 263 -4.46 -5.04 4.25
C ARG A 263 -3.87 -5.60 5.54
N THR A 264 -3.55 -6.89 5.56
CA THR A 264 -3.07 -7.62 6.75
C THR A 264 -1.79 -8.40 6.52
N GLN A 265 -1.16 -8.27 5.34
CA GLN A 265 0.07 -8.97 5.00
C GLN A 265 1.17 -8.70 6.05
N ASP A 266 1.87 -9.75 6.48
CA ASP A 266 3.00 -9.69 7.42
C ASP A 266 4.08 -10.68 6.96
N ARG A 267 5.13 -10.18 6.34
CA ARG A 267 6.24 -10.96 5.79
C ARG A 267 7.16 -11.58 6.84
N ARG A 268 7.00 -11.23 8.11
CA ARG A 268 7.70 -11.90 9.22
C ARG A 268 7.12 -13.28 9.52
N LYS A 269 5.89 -13.53 9.07
CA LYS A 269 5.22 -14.83 9.19
C LYS A 269 5.71 -15.77 8.08
N PRO A 270 5.69 -17.10 8.32
CA PRO A 270 5.98 -18.07 7.30
C PRO A 270 5.13 -17.85 6.04
N TYR A 271 5.74 -18.05 4.88
CA TYR A 271 5.04 -18.05 3.60
C TYR A 271 3.96 -19.14 3.59
N ILE A 272 2.77 -18.81 3.11
CA ILE A 272 1.68 -19.78 2.99
C ILE A 272 1.75 -20.41 1.61
N PRO A 273 2.08 -21.71 1.49
CA PRO A 273 2.17 -22.36 0.20
C PRO A 273 0.85 -22.33 -0.57
N ILE A 274 0.93 -22.01 -1.85
CA ILE A 274 -0.22 -22.03 -2.76
C ILE A 274 -0.24 -23.40 -3.47
N PRO A 275 -1.35 -24.14 -3.40
CA PRO A 275 -1.49 -25.41 -4.09
C PRO A 275 -1.56 -25.21 -5.62
N PRO A 276 -1.19 -26.24 -6.42
CA PRO A 276 -1.34 -26.23 -7.87
C PRO A 276 -2.78 -25.88 -8.28
N SER A 277 -2.93 -24.99 -9.27
CA SER A 277 -4.21 -24.50 -9.76
C SER A 277 -4.19 -24.33 -11.27
N ASP A 278 -5.31 -24.62 -11.93
CA ASP A 278 -5.53 -24.37 -13.36
C ASP A 278 -5.83 -22.89 -13.66
N VAL A 279 -6.11 -22.11 -12.63
CA VAL A 279 -6.29 -20.65 -12.70
C VAL A 279 -5.09 -20.00 -12.05
N MET A 280 -4.31 -19.27 -12.84
CA MET A 280 -3.20 -18.51 -12.32
C MET A 280 -3.69 -17.33 -11.50
N VAL A 281 -3.07 -17.16 -10.33
CA VAL A 281 -3.18 -15.98 -9.49
C VAL A 281 -1.77 -15.43 -9.31
N ASN A 282 -1.59 -14.14 -9.56
CA ASN A 282 -0.32 -13.47 -9.38
C ASN A 282 0.10 -13.46 -7.92
N GLU A 283 1.39 -13.51 -7.70
CA GLU A 283 1.98 -13.34 -6.36
C GLU A 283 1.79 -11.89 -5.90
N GLN A 284 1.47 -11.74 -4.63
CA GLN A 284 1.36 -10.41 -4.03
C GLN A 284 2.75 -9.80 -3.77
N ASP A 285 2.95 -8.57 -4.19
CA ASP A 285 4.10 -7.78 -3.76
C ASP A 285 4.05 -7.50 -2.26
N THR A 286 5.19 -7.15 -1.68
CA THR A 286 5.25 -6.79 -0.26
C THR A 286 4.62 -5.42 -0.04
N ASP A 287 3.66 -5.36 0.86
CA ASP A 287 3.03 -4.11 1.30
C ASP A 287 3.95 -3.38 2.31
N PHE A 288 4.86 -2.55 1.79
CA PHE A 288 5.81 -1.79 2.61
C PHE A 288 5.17 -0.60 3.33
N ASP A 289 3.90 -0.31 3.11
CA ASP A 289 3.15 0.68 3.90
C ASP A 289 2.93 0.18 5.33
N ARG A 290 3.03 -1.12 5.55
CA ARG A 290 2.86 -1.77 6.85
C ARG A 290 4.17 -1.79 7.64
N GLU A 291 4.12 -1.30 8.88
CA GLU A 291 5.28 -1.26 9.78
C GLU A 291 5.96 -2.63 9.97
N CYS A 292 5.17 -3.71 10.08
CA CYS A 292 5.70 -5.07 10.19
C CYS A 292 6.58 -5.49 9.00
N ASN A 293 6.22 -5.06 7.79
CA ASN A 293 7.00 -5.34 6.59
C ASN A 293 8.23 -4.41 6.46
N GLN A 294 8.15 -3.18 6.99
CA GLN A 294 9.32 -2.30 7.12
C GLN A 294 10.34 -2.86 8.15
N GLU A 295 9.87 -3.48 9.22
CA GLU A 295 10.74 -4.18 10.17
C GLU A 295 11.41 -5.38 9.52
N TRP A 296 10.64 -6.20 8.79
CA TRP A 296 11.17 -7.32 8.02
C TRP A 296 12.23 -6.86 7.00
N GLN A 297 12.01 -5.75 6.30
CA GLN A 297 13.01 -5.14 5.42
C GLN A 297 14.31 -4.78 6.16
N ARG A 298 14.20 -4.17 7.35
CA ARG A 298 15.38 -3.82 8.17
C ARG A 298 16.16 -5.08 8.60
N ASP A 299 15.47 -6.19 8.86
CA ASP A 299 16.10 -7.45 9.23
C ASP A 299 16.81 -8.11 8.03
N ILE A 300 16.28 -7.98 6.81
CA ILE A 300 17.00 -8.36 5.58
C ILE A 300 18.34 -7.61 5.49
N PHE A 301 18.32 -6.29 5.62
CA PHE A 301 19.54 -5.50 5.57
C PHE A 301 20.54 -5.89 6.65
N LYS A 302 20.09 -6.11 7.88
CA LYS A 302 20.97 -6.57 8.96
C LYS A 302 21.63 -7.92 8.64
N LYS A 303 20.87 -8.86 8.08
CA LYS A 303 21.35 -10.20 7.70
C LYS A 303 22.39 -10.13 6.58
N TRP A 304 22.15 -9.29 5.58
CA TRP A 304 22.98 -9.23 4.36
C TRP A 304 24.12 -8.23 4.44
N LYS A 305 24.11 -7.29 5.38
CA LYS A 305 25.23 -6.37 5.60
C LYS A 305 26.43 -7.14 6.20
N LYS A 306 27.39 -7.45 5.36
CA LYS A 306 28.65 -8.11 5.73
C LYS A 306 29.68 -7.07 6.21
N SER A 307 30.76 -7.56 6.82
CA SER A 307 31.94 -6.80 7.21
C SER A 307 33.19 -7.41 6.63
N LEU A 308 34.29 -6.66 6.59
CA LEU A 308 35.60 -7.15 6.11
C LEU A 308 36.12 -8.37 6.90
N SER A 309 35.63 -8.58 8.13
CA SER A 309 36.01 -9.73 8.95
C SER A 309 35.21 -11.00 8.68
N ASP A 310 34.10 -10.91 7.93
CA ASP A 310 33.24 -12.05 7.66
C ASP A 310 33.88 -12.96 6.59
N LYS A 311 33.81 -14.26 6.82
CA LYS A 311 34.28 -15.23 5.83
C LYS A 311 33.21 -15.36 4.74
N PRO A 312 33.57 -15.15 3.43
CA PRO A 312 32.63 -15.30 2.35
C PRO A 312 32.18 -16.76 2.18
N GLU A 313 30.89 -16.91 1.86
CA GLU A 313 30.33 -18.20 1.50
C GLU A 313 30.77 -18.61 0.09
N VAL A 314 31.10 -19.91 -0.10
CA VAL A 314 31.46 -20.44 -1.42
C VAL A 314 30.25 -21.13 -2.04
N ILE A 315 29.75 -20.60 -3.15
CA ILE A 315 28.65 -21.17 -3.92
C ILE A 315 29.23 -22.17 -4.94
N PRO A 316 28.83 -23.44 -4.89
CA PRO A 316 29.34 -24.46 -5.78
C PRO A 316 28.72 -24.38 -7.19
N THR A 317 29.37 -24.97 -8.17
CA THR A 317 28.77 -25.26 -9.47
C THR A 317 27.94 -26.54 -9.38
N GLN A 318 26.71 -26.52 -9.93
CA GLN A 318 25.82 -27.68 -9.98
C GLN A 318 26.00 -28.42 -11.31
N ILE A 319 26.29 -29.75 -11.28
CA ILE A 319 26.46 -30.60 -12.44
C ILE A 319 25.58 -31.86 -12.28
N GLY A 320 24.40 -31.86 -12.88
CA GLY A 320 23.38 -32.87 -12.60
C GLY A 320 23.02 -32.89 -11.12
N ALA A 321 23.18 -34.04 -10.44
CA ALA A 321 22.92 -34.15 -9.00
C ALA A 321 24.16 -33.78 -8.12
N ALA A 322 25.33 -33.55 -8.71
CA ALA A 322 26.56 -33.28 -7.99
C ALA A 322 26.83 -31.79 -7.84
N THR A 323 27.30 -31.38 -6.65
CA THR A 323 27.85 -30.05 -6.39
C THR A 323 29.36 -30.08 -6.41
N VAL A 324 30.01 -29.18 -7.14
CA VAL A 324 31.45 -29.15 -7.32
C VAL A 324 31.99 -27.77 -6.94
N VAL A 325 33.04 -27.78 -6.12
CA VAL A 325 33.77 -26.56 -5.75
C VAL A 325 35.16 -26.63 -6.40
N ASN A 326 35.47 -25.69 -7.26
CA ASN A 326 36.76 -25.54 -7.92
C ASN A 326 37.60 -24.46 -7.24
N ASP A 327 38.92 -24.48 -7.46
CA ASP A 327 39.83 -23.44 -6.99
C ASP A 327 39.65 -22.13 -7.75
N SER A 328 39.23 -22.20 -9.03
CA SER A 328 38.85 -21.00 -9.80
C SER A 328 37.51 -20.51 -9.37
N ARG A 329 37.50 -19.31 -8.80
CA ARG A 329 36.27 -18.66 -8.25
C ARG A 329 36.14 -17.25 -8.74
N TYR A 330 34.90 -16.77 -8.75
CA TYR A 330 34.55 -15.38 -8.98
C TYR A 330 34.09 -14.77 -7.67
N LYS A 331 34.63 -13.60 -7.30
CA LYS A 331 34.31 -12.89 -6.05
C LYS A 331 33.23 -11.86 -6.30
N TYR A 332 32.30 -11.73 -5.35
CA TYR A 332 31.21 -10.76 -5.38
C TYR A 332 31.30 -9.86 -4.16
N TYR A 333 31.20 -8.57 -4.41
CA TYR A 333 31.36 -7.52 -3.41
C TYR A 333 30.03 -6.81 -3.17
N ASP A 334 29.85 -6.30 -1.96
CA ASP A 334 28.68 -5.51 -1.60
C ASP A 334 28.78 -4.11 -2.24
N CYS A 335 28.00 -3.90 -3.28
CA CYS A 335 27.99 -2.64 -4.04
C CYS A 335 27.37 -1.46 -3.27
N SER A 336 26.79 -1.68 -2.10
CA SER A 336 26.23 -0.64 -1.23
C SER A 336 27.27 -0.05 -0.25
N GLN A 337 28.50 -0.59 -0.22
CA GLN A 337 29.58 -0.18 0.67
C GLN A 337 30.74 0.43 -0.12
N ASP A 338 31.41 1.43 0.46
CA ASP A 338 32.57 2.07 -0.15
C ASP A 338 33.86 1.22 -0.12
N GLU A 339 33.88 0.19 0.73
CA GLU A 339 34.98 -0.75 0.88
C GLU A 339 34.67 -2.05 0.10
N ASP A 340 35.70 -2.74 -0.36
CA ASP A 340 35.57 -4.03 -1.06
C ASP A 340 35.19 -5.16 -0.08
N VAL A 341 33.96 -5.08 0.46
CA VAL A 341 33.40 -6.10 1.35
C VAL A 341 32.90 -7.29 0.52
N GLU A 342 33.55 -8.43 0.67
CA GLU A 342 33.22 -9.65 -0.07
C GLU A 342 31.96 -10.32 0.50
N VAL A 343 30.92 -10.49 -0.33
CA VAL A 343 29.65 -11.12 0.04
C VAL A 343 29.73 -12.63 -0.08
N CYS A 344 30.22 -13.12 -1.23
CA CYS A 344 30.38 -14.55 -1.53
C CYS A 344 31.40 -14.79 -2.64
N GLU A 345 31.83 -16.02 -2.77
CA GLU A 345 32.57 -16.51 -3.92
C GLU A 345 31.74 -17.55 -4.69
N MET A 346 31.82 -17.58 -6.02
CA MET A 346 31.16 -18.61 -6.84
C MET A 346 32.18 -19.43 -7.58
N SER A 347 32.09 -20.76 -7.46
CA SER A 347 32.90 -21.73 -8.16
C SER A 347 32.67 -21.65 -9.68
N ARG A 348 33.72 -21.61 -10.48
CA ARG A 348 33.68 -21.58 -11.95
C ARG A 348 33.87 -22.98 -12.54
N ALA A 349 32.96 -23.37 -13.42
CA ALA A 349 33.09 -24.62 -14.17
C ALA A 349 34.30 -24.53 -15.14
N ASN A 350 35.05 -25.60 -15.24
CA ASN A 350 36.10 -25.76 -16.26
C ASN A 350 35.50 -26.40 -17.53
N VAL A 351 36.30 -26.48 -18.60
CA VAL A 351 35.86 -27.01 -19.91
C VAL A 351 35.35 -28.44 -19.80
N SER A 352 36.07 -29.35 -19.09
CA SER A 352 35.62 -30.72 -18.96
C SER A 352 34.30 -30.89 -18.21
N GLN A 353 34.02 -29.99 -17.24
CA GLN A 353 32.76 -29.95 -16.53
C GLN A 353 31.63 -29.43 -17.42
N VAL A 354 31.88 -28.45 -18.31
CA VAL A 354 30.92 -28.02 -19.31
C VAL A 354 30.57 -29.15 -20.27
N GLU A 355 31.56 -29.91 -20.75
CA GLU A 355 31.34 -31.11 -21.58
C GLU A 355 30.50 -32.15 -20.84
N GLN A 356 30.76 -32.36 -19.55
CA GLN A 356 29.96 -33.25 -18.70
C GLN A 356 28.52 -32.80 -18.56
N VAL A 357 28.30 -31.49 -18.35
CA VAL A 357 26.93 -30.89 -18.28
C VAL A 357 26.19 -31.13 -19.59
N LEU A 358 26.84 -30.88 -20.74
CA LEU A 358 26.23 -31.08 -22.04
C LEU A 358 25.84 -32.55 -22.25
N LYS A 359 26.72 -33.51 -21.85
CA LYS A 359 26.44 -34.93 -21.92
C LYS A 359 25.26 -35.32 -21.04
N ILE A 360 25.24 -34.90 -19.77
CA ILE A 360 24.13 -35.19 -18.85
C ILE A 360 22.84 -34.62 -19.39
N ALA A 361 22.84 -33.36 -19.86
CA ALA A 361 21.66 -32.73 -20.41
C ALA A 361 21.15 -33.42 -21.68
N ALA A 362 22.02 -33.99 -22.50
CA ALA A 362 21.64 -34.72 -23.70
C ALA A 362 21.10 -36.13 -23.38
N GLU A 363 21.59 -36.79 -22.33
CA GLU A 363 21.19 -38.13 -21.91
C GLU A 363 19.93 -38.16 -21.03
N ALA A 364 19.67 -37.09 -20.28
CA ALA A 364 18.54 -36.96 -19.35
C ALA A 364 17.14 -36.73 -19.95
N PRO A 365 16.94 -36.33 -21.24
CA PRO A 365 15.62 -35.98 -21.74
C PRO A 365 14.55 -37.07 -21.60
N GLY A 366 14.91 -38.35 -21.63
CA GLY A 366 13.97 -39.45 -21.49
C GLY A 366 13.19 -39.40 -20.19
N HIS A 367 13.88 -39.22 -19.09
CA HIS A 367 13.25 -39.25 -17.76
C HIS A 367 12.34 -38.04 -17.48
N TRP A 368 12.76 -36.82 -17.84
CA TRP A 368 11.97 -35.62 -17.60
C TRP A 368 10.83 -35.45 -18.60
N ARG A 369 11.07 -35.80 -19.86
CA ARG A 369 10.05 -35.75 -20.92
C ARG A 369 8.90 -36.71 -20.65
N ASP A 370 9.17 -37.86 -20.03
CA ASP A 370 8.18 -38.88 -19.73
C ASP A 370 7.33 -38.56 -18.51
N THR A 371 7.67 -37.50 -17.71
CA THR A 371 6.82 -36.99 -16.65
C THR A 371 5.55 -36.39 -17.25
N THR A 372 4.41 -36.56 -16.59
CA THR A 372 3.14 -35.97 -17.01
C THR A 372 3.18 -34.45 -16.84
N ILE A 373 2.32 -33.77 -17.58
CA ILE A 373 2.20 -32.30 -17.41
C ILE A 373 1.70 -31.95 -16.01
N GLU A 374 0.91 -32.79 -15.37
CA GLU A 374 0.40 -32.64 -14.01
C GLU A 374 1.55 -32.75 -12.99
N GLU A 375 2.46 -33.69 -13.17
CA GLU A 375 3.63 -33.80 -12.30
C GLU A 375 4.57 -32.60 -12.45
N ARG A 376 4.86 -32.17 -13.70
CA ARG A 376 5.65 -30.95 -13.92
C ARG A 376 4.97 -29.71 -13.34
N HIS A 377 3.65 -29.60 -13.50
CA HIS A 377 2.86 -28.51 -12.91
C HIS A 377 3.00 -28.45 -11.38
N LYS A 378 2.90 -29.60 -10.71
CA LYS A 378 3.12 -29.68 -9.26
C LYS A 378 4.53 -29.26 -8.85
N ILE A 379 5.56 -29.75 -9.55
CA ILE A 379 6.96 -29.44 -9.27
C ILE A 379 7.20 -27.92 -9.42
N MET A 380 6.64 -27.27 -10.45
CA MET A 380 6.81 -25.83 -10.66
C MET A 380 6.09 -25.01 -9.59
N TYR A 381 4.91 -25.45 -9.12
CA TYR A 381 4.26 -24.81 -7.97
C TYR A 381 5.04 -24.98 -6.67
N ASP A 382 5.68 -26.14 -6.46
CA ASP A 382 6.57 -26.34 -5.33
C ASP A 382 7.82 -25.44 -5.42
N ALA A 383 8.36 -25.22 -6.62
CA ALA A 383 9.44 -24.25 -6.86
C ALA A 383 8.98 -22.82 -6.57
N ALA A 384 7.79 -22.41 -7.04
CA ALA A 384 7.19 -21.12 -6.74
C ALA A 384 7.07 -20.88 -5.22
N ASN A 385 6.59 -21.88 -4.48
CA ASN A 385 6.45 -21.81 -3.02
C ASN A 385 7.82 -21.70 -2.32
N ARG A 386 8.86 -22.35 -2.84
CA ARG A 386 10.23 -22.22 -2.32
C ARG A 386 10.80 -20.82 -2.56
N LEU A 387 10.60 -20.24 -3.75
CA LEU A 387 10.97 -18.85 -4.03
C LEU A 387 10.27 -17.88 -3.06
N GLY A 388 8.97 -18.10 -2.80
CA GLY A 388 8.23 -17.31 -1.81
C GLY A 388 8.82 -17.38 -0.39
N ASN A 389 9.26 -18.57 0.04
CA ASN A 389 9.95 -18.74 1.32
C ASN A 389 11.33 -18.06 1.37
N MET A 390 12.02 -17.99 0.23
CA MET A 390 13.36 -17.40 0.11
C MET A 390 13.32 -15.90 -0.24
N ARG A 391 12.13 -15.29 -0.35
CA ARG A 391 11.94 -13.90 -0.81
C ARG A 391 12.93 -12.93 -0.17
N GLY A 392 13.06 -12.95 1.15
CA GLY A 392 13.96 -12.03 1.87
C GLY A 392 15.44 -12.25 1.52
N ASP A 393 15.86 -13.48 1.34
CA ASP A 393 17.25 -13.80 0.95
C ASP A 393 17.54 -13.40 -0.50
N LEU A 394 16.62 -13.65 -1.42
CA LEU A 394 16.74 -13.22 -2.81
C LEU A 394 16.82 -11.69 -2.93
N ILE A 395 15.95 -10.96 -2.20
CA ILE A 395 16.01 -9.50 -2.15
C ILE A 395 17.35 -9.03 -1.59
N GLY A 396 17.79 -9.60 -0.47
CA GLY A 396 19.06 -9.22 0.15
C GLY A 396 20.26 -9.46 -0.77
N ALA A 397 20.29 -10.60 -1.48
CA ALA A 397 21.31 -10.88 -2.47
C ALA A 397 21.30 -9.87 -3.63
N MET A 398 20.11 -9.54 -4.16
CA MET A 398 19.98 -8.54 -5.22
C MET A 398 20.42 -7.15 -4.76
N CYS A 399 20.08 -6.75 -3.55
CA CYS A 399 20.53 -5.47 -2.99
C CYS A 399 22.05 -5.42 -2.86
N ALA A 400 22.66 -6.45 -2.27
CA ALA A 400 24.10 -6.47 -2.00
C ALA A 400 24.93 -6.62 -3.28
N ILE A 401 24.53 -7.47 -4.23
CA ILE A 401 25.34 -7.84 -5.39
C ILE A 401 25.06 -6.95 -6.61
N THR A 402 23.81 -6.51 -6.80
CA THR A 402 23.41 -5.78 -8.02
C THR A 402 22.96 -4.36 -7.78
N GLY A 403 22.86 -3.92 -6.52
CA GLY A 403 22.47 -2.57 -6.16
C GLY A 403 20.98 -2.26 -6.38
N LYS A 404 20.14 -3.28 -6.52
CA LYS A 404 18.69 -3.07 -6.57
C LYS A 404 18.15 -2.53 -5.26
N THR A 405 17.11 -1.70 -5.34
CA THR A 405 16.33 -1.36 -4.16
C THR A 405 15.51 -2.55 -3.68
N VAL A 406 15.11 -2.55 -2.42
CA VAL A 406 14.26 -3.64 -1.88
C VAL A 406 12.96 -3.75 -2.65
N VAL A 407 12.35 -2.63 -3.03
CA VAL A 407 11.08 -2.62 -3.79
C VAL A 407 11.25 -3.26 -5.16
N GLU A 408 12.33 -2.94 -5.89
CA GLU A 408 12.63 -3.56 -7.19
C GLU A 408 12.91 -5.05 -7.04
N GLY A 409 13.67 -5.45 -6.01
CA GLY A 409 13.94 -6.86 -5.71
C GLY A 409 12.67 -7.63 -5.33
N ASP A 410 11.77 -7.03 -4.59
CA ASP A 410 10.51 -7.65 -4.16
C ASP A 410 9.61 -7.98 -5.35
N VAL A 411 9.39 -7.02 -6.25
CA VAL A 411 8.61 -7.20 -7.48
C VAL A 411 9.24 -8.27 -8.37
N GLU A 412 10.57 -8.31 -8.44
CA GLU A 412 11.28 -9.32 -9.23
C GLU A 412 11.10 -10.73 -8.68
N VAL A 413 11.07 -10.91 -7.36
CA VAL A 413 10.76 -12.22 -6.77
C VAL A 413 9.31 -12.62 -7.05
N SER A 414 8.36 -11.69 -6.98
CA SER A 414 6.96 -11.94 -7.36
C SER A 414 6.87 -12.39 -8.82
N GLU A 415 7.59 -11.75 -9.74
CA GLU A 415 7.64 -12.12 -11.15
C GLU A 415 8.23 -13.53 -11.36
N GLY A 416 9.30 -13.88 -10.65
CA GLY A 416 9.87 -15.22 -10.69
C GLY A 416 8.90 -16.31 -10.23
N ILE A 417 8.14 -16.05 -9.17
CA ILE A 417 7.08 -16.91 -8.68
C ILE A 417 5.96 -17.04 -9.73
N ASP A 418 5.58 -15.93 -10.33
CA ASP A 418 4.55 -15.90 -11.36
C ASP A 418 4.95 -16.65 -12.62
N TYR A 419 6.21 -16.59 -13.04
CA TYR A 419 6.72 -17.42 -14.15
C TYR A 419 6.57 -18.91 -13.87
N CYS A 420 6.85 -19.36 -12.65
CA CYS A 420 6.65 -20.75 -12.26
C CYS A 420 5.18 -21.19 -12.43
N ARG A 421 4.24 -20.35 -12.02
CA ARG A 421 2.81 -20.61 -12.13
C ARG A 421 2.30 -20.46 -13.57
N PHE A 422 2.71 -19.39 -14.25
CA PHE A 422 2.24 -19.03 -15.58
C PHE A 422 2.63 -20.04 -16.64
N TYR A 423 3.93 -20.35 -16.76
CA TYR A 423 4.41 -21.24 -17.84
C TYR A 423 3.86 -22.64 -17.69
N THR A 424 3.80 -23.15 -16.47
CA THR A 424 3.27 -24.50 -16.27
C THR A 424 1.77 -24.60 -16.47
N THR A 425 0.98 -23.59 -16.03
CA THR A 425 -0.46 -23.52 -16.30
C THR A 425 -0.75 -23.33 -17.79
N SER A 426 0.05 -22.54 -18.49
CA SER A 426 -0.05 -22.35 -19.94
C SER A 426 0.27 -23.65 -20.69
N MET A 427 1.29 -24.38 -20.29
CA MET A 427 1.63 -25.67 -20.91
C MET A 427 0.53 -26.71 -20.73
N LYS A 428 -0.18 -26.78 -19.60
CA LYS A 428 -1.37 -27.63 -19.45
C LYS A 428 -2.42 -27.33 -20.52
N LYS A 429 -2.68 -26.04 -20.80
CA LYS A 429 -3.61 -25.62 -21.85
C LYS A 429 -3.15 -26.04 -23.24
N PHE A 430 -1.85 -25.93 -23.52
CA PHE A 430 -1.30 -26.38 -24.79
C PHE A 430 -1.41 -27.91 -24.96
N TYR A 431 -1.06 -28.71 -23.94
CA TYR A 431 -1.20 -30.16 -23.99
C TYR A 431 -2.66 -30.65 -24.08
N ALA A 432 -3.62 -29.82 -23.72
CA ALA A 432 -5.05 -30.11 -23.84
C ALA A 432 -5.60 -29.81 -25.25
N LEU A 433 -4.82 -29.20 -26.16
CA LEU A 433 -5.25 -28.93 -27.54
C LEU A 433 -5.41 -30.24 -28.30
N ARG A 434 -6.51 -30.35 -29.05
CA ARG A 434 -6.76 -31.47 -29.97
C ARG A 434 -5.98 -31.24 -31.27
N ASP A 435 -5.53 -32.33 -31.87
CA ASP A 435 -4.85 -32.32 -33.17
C ASP A 435 -3.51 -31.55 -33.21
N VAL A 436 -2.87 -31.38 -32.05
CA VAL A 436 -1.55 -30.76 -31.89
C VAL A 436 -0.61 -31.72 -31.19
N ASP A 437 0.48 -32.05 -31.86
CA ASP A 437 1.58 -32.90 -31.30
C ASP A 437 2.69 -31.97 -30.74
N ILE A 438 2.76 -31.88 -29.40
CA ILE A 438 3.74 -31.04 -28.71
C ILE A 438 4.96 -31.89 -28.33
N LYS A 439 6.12 -31.51 -28.86
CA LYS A 439 7.40 -32.21 -28.62
C LYS A 439 8.43 -31.29 -27.97
N ALA A 440 9.06 -31.78 -26.92
CA ALA A 440 10.21 -31.13 -26.34
C ALA A 440 11.37 -31.06 -27.37
N LYS A 441 12.10 -29.94 -27.36
CA LYS A 441 13.28 -29.73 -28.24
C LYS A 441 14.49 -30.56 -27.83
N GLY A 442 14.56 -30.98 -26.56
CA GLY A 442 15.69 -31.72 -25.98
C GLY A 442 16.37 -30.88 -24.89
N THR A 443 17.53 -30.29 -25.16
CA THR A 443 18.26 -29.44 -24.24
C THR A 443 18.08 -27.96 -24.58
N VAL A 444 17.79 -27.16 -23.59
CA VAL A 444 17.63 -25.67 -23.69
C VAL A 444 18.77 -25.04 -22.90
N LEU A 445 19.49 -24.12 -23.51
CA LEU A 445 20.46 -23.26 -22.83
C LEU A 445 19.84 -21.92 -22.52
N VAL A 446 19.80 -21.57 -21.24
CA VAL A 446 19.35 -20.27 -20.74
C VAL A 446 20.55 -19.39 -20.43
N ILE A 447 20.71 -18.29 -21.16
CA ILE A 447 21.75 -17.27 -20.94
C ILE A 447 21.04 -16.00 -20.53
N SER A 448 21.05 -15.69 -19.23
CA SER A 448 20.32 -14.56 -18.66
C SER A 448 21.15 -13.29 -18.58
N LEU A 449 20.44 -12.15 -18.50
CA LEU A 449 20.99 -10.82 -18.27
C LEU A 449 21.21 -10.58 -16.77
N TRP A 450 21.94 -9.52 -16.44
CA TRP A 450 22.32 -9.21 -15.05
C TRP A 450 21.31 -8.30 -14.32
N ASN A 451 20.54 -7.50 -15.05
CA ASN A 451 19.65 -6.49 -14.49
C ASN A 451 18.33 -7.04 -13.92
N PHE A 452 17.97 -8.28 -14.26
CA PHE A 452 16.91 -9.07 -13.64
C PHE A 452 17.45 -10.45 -13.27
N PRO A 453 18.30 -10.52 -12.24
CA PRO A 453 19.11 -11.72 -11.98
C PRO A 453 18.32 -12.90 -11.39
N CYS A 454 17.12 -12.68 -10.88
CA CYS A 454 16.20 -13.69 -10.34
C CYS A 454 15.12 -14.08 -11.36
N ALA A 455 14.31 -13.13 -11.81
CA ALA A 455 13.12 -13.43 -12.61
C ALA A 455 13.45 -13.98 -13.99
N ILE A 456 14.35 -13.35 -14.75
CA ILE A 456 14.65 -13.78 -16.13
C ILE A 456 15.29 -15.16 -16.20
N PRO A 457 16.33 -15.49 -15.39
CA PRO A 457 16.83 -16.86 -15.37
C PRO A 457 15.77 -17.87 -14.93
N CYS A 458 14.98 -17.56 -13.90
CA CYS A 458 13.86 -18.38 -13.45
C CYS A 458 12.86 -18.63 -14.59
N GLY A 459 12.40 -17.58 -15.27
CA GLY A 459 11.45 -17.68 -16.37
C GLY A 459 11.96 -18.55 -17.52
N GLY A 460 13.22 -18.38 -17.93
CA GLY A 460 13.84 -19.22 -18.97
C GLY A 460 13.96 -20.69 -18.56
N VAL A 461 14.38 -20.96 -17.33
CA VAL A 461 14.50 -22.32 -16.78
C VAL A 461 13.12 -22.99 -16.70
N VAL A 462 12.15 -22.32 -16.13
CA VAL A 462 10.79 -22.87 -15.94
C VAL A 462 10.09 -23.10 -17.28
N ALA A 463 10.19 -22.17 -18.23
CA ALA A 463 9.62 -22.34 -19.57
C ALA A 463 10.21 -23.58 -20.29
N GLY A 464 11.53 -23.77 -20.18
CA GLY A 464 12.21 -24.94 -20.70
C GLY A 464 11.76 -26.25 -20.05
N LEU A 465 11.73 -26.29 -18.73
CA LEU A 465 11.33 -27.46 -17.95
C LEU A 465 9.83 -27.78 -18.11
N ALA A 466 8.93 -26.80 -18.05
CA ALA A 466 7.49 -27.02 -18.22
C ALA A 466 7.15 -27.64 -19.56
N SER A 467 7.90 -27.30 -20.62
CA SER A 467 7.74 -27.87 -21.96
C SER A 467 8.44 -29.21 -22.18
N GLY A 468 8.97 -29.83 -21.11
CA GLY A 468 9.58 -31.19 -21.14
C GLY A 468 11.03 -31.23 -21.61
N ASN A 469 11.72 -30.11 -21.69
CA ASN A 469 13.15 -30.04 -22.00
C ASN A 469 14.02 -30.19 -20.75
N THR A 470 15.26 -30.59 -20.94
CA THR A 470 16.35 -30.38 -19.97
C THR A 470 16.87 -28.96 -20.11
N VAL A 471 17.38 -28.38 -19.03
CA VAL A 471 17.83 -26.98 -19.04
C VAL A 471 19.25 -26.87 -18.49
N ILE A 472 20.07 -26.09 -19.16
CA ILE A 472 21.37 -25.62 -18.69
C ILE A 472 21.25 -24.14 -18.45
N LEU A 473 21.49 -23.69 -17.22
CA LEU A 473 21.49 -22.27 -16.86
C LEU A 473 22.93 -21.73 -16.85
N LYS A 474 23.18 -20.70 -17.64
CA LYS A 474 24.37 -19.87 -17.59
C LYS A 474 23.96 -18.46 -17.14
N PRO A 475 24.00 -18.14 -15.84
CA PRO A 475 23.66 -16.82 -15.36
C PRO A 475 24.65 -15.74 -15.81
N ALA A 476 24.28 -14.48 -15.71
CA ALA A 476 25.22 -13.37 -15.93
C ALA A 476 26.33 -13.40 -14.88
N SER A 477 27.59 -13.30 -15.33
CA SER A 477 28.75 -13.46 -14.43
C SER A 477 28.78 -12.47 -13.28
N VAL A 478 28.21 -11.26 -13.46
CA VAL A 478 28.18 -10.19 -12.43
C VAL A 478 27.08 -10.35 -11.38
N ALA A 479 26.12 -11.25 -11.61
CA ALA A 479 24.96 -11.47 -10.73
C ALA A 479 24.62 -12.95 -10.52
N ALA A 480 25.55 -13.85 -10.84
CA ALA A 480 25.31 -15.27 -10.81
C ALA A 480 24.86 -15.85 -9.45
N PRO A 481 25.25 -15.33 -8.29
CA PRO A 481 24.78 -15.84 -7.00
C PRO A 481 23.30 -15.64 -6.72
N VAL A 482 22.61 -14.81 -7.49
CA VAL A 482 21.17 -14.53 -7.33
C VAL A 482 20.31 -15.51 -8.13
N ALA A 483 20.83 -16.04 -9.25
CA ALA A 483 20.09 -16.85 -10.24
C ALA A 483 19.84 -18.32 -9.83
#